data_f2e734cb77696ba7aa50a8736b237a8c
#
_entry.id   f2e734cb77696ba7aa50a8736b237a8c
#
_cell.length_a   1.000
_cell.length_b   1.000
_cell.length_c   1.000
_cell.angle_alpha   90.00
_cell.angle_beta   90.00
_cell.angle_gamma   90.00
#
_symmetry.space_group_name_H-M   'P 1'
#
loop_
_entity.id
_entity.type
_entity.pdbx_description
1 polymer ?
#
loop_
_entity_poly.entity_id
_entity_poly.type
_entity_poly.pdbx_seq_one_letter_code
_entity_poly.pdbx_strand_id
1 'polypeptide(L)'
;MLTNLLLVIVVTGGFLYGLRLMRGLDRFLADNSREIRQRETEQEYAVIFGIRQEAELEKWFEAAGIQTVFITDVHMEKEWKKVRYLVALGESDVDNLSICNLFRKTCPKTEIYSICNEKALKKLYRQAGASVFYNREELLQRMELITLEHEVGAA
;
A
#
# COMPACT_ATOMS: atom_id res chain seq x y z
N MET A 1 -50.60 38.95 -19.41
CA MET A 1 -50.68 38.19 -18.15
C MET A 1 -50.35 36.72 -18.36
N LEU A 2 -50.92 36.03 -19.31
CA LEU A 2 -50.70 34.59 -19.58
C LEU A 2 -49.23 34.27 -19.88
N THR A 3 -48.57 35.08 -20.71
CA THR A 3 -47.15 34.92 -21.08
C THR A 3 -46.19 35.03 -19.90
N ASN A 4 -46.47 35.93 -18.98
CA ASN A 4 -45.66 36.11 -17.76
C ASN A 4 -45.81 34.93 -16.80
N LEU A 5 -47.03 34.38 -16.69
CA LEU A 5 -47.30 33.19 -15.89
C LEU A 5 -46.56 31.96 -16.45
N LEU A 6 -46.62 31.80 -17.77
CA LEU A 6 -45.94 30.69 -18.45
C LEU A 6 -44.43 30.76 -18.32
N LEU A 7 -43.85 31.96 -18.39
CA LEU A 7 -42.44 32.21 -18.20
C LEU A 7 -41.98 31.84 -16.78
N VAL A 8 -42.76 32.22 -15.75
CA VAL A 8 -42.50 31.87 -14.36
C VAL A 8 -42.51 30.34 -14.16
N ILE A 9 -43.46 29.64 -14.75
CA ILE A 9 -43.55 28.17 -14.65
C ILE A 9 -42.32 27.51 -15.29
N VAL A 10 -41.90 27.96 -16.48
CA VAL A 10 -40.75 27.41 -17.18
C VAL A 10 -39.45 27.65 -16.38
N VAL A 11 -39.25 28.85 -15.84
CA VAL A 11 -38.05 29.19 -15.06
C VAL A 11 -38.00 28.41 -13.76
N THR A 12 -39.11 28.34 -13.03
CA THR A 12 -39.15 27.57 -11.75
C THR A 12 -39.04 26.08 -12.00
N GLY A 13 -39.66 25.53 -13.04
CA GLY A 13 -39.54 24.15 -13.44
C GLY A 13 -38.10 23.78 -13.84
N GLY A 14 -37.46 24.60 -14.65
CA GLY A 14 -36.07 24.43 -15.05
C GLY A 14 -35.08 24.49 -13.85
N PHE A 15 -35.34 25.42 -12.93
CA PHE A 15 -34.53 25.56 -11.72
C PHE A 15 -34.65 24.34 -10.79
N LEU A 16 -35.87 23.87 -10.55
CA LEU A 16 -36.11 22.66 -9.73
C LEU A 16 -35.51 21.41 -10.38
N TYR A 17 -35.62 21.30 -11.72
CA TYR A 17 -34.99 20.19 -12.44
C TYR A 17 -33.47 20.23 -12.36
N GLY A 18 -32.85 21.40 -12.48
CA GLY A 18 -31.42 21.60 -12.31
C GLY A 18 -30.91 21.22 -10.90
N LEU A 19 -31.66 21.63 -9.87
CA LEU A 19 -31.34 21.24 -8.48
C LEU A 19 -31.44 19.71 -8.26
N ARG A 20 -32.41 19.08 -8.93
CA ARG A 20 -32.57 17.62 -8.84
C ARG A 20 -31.42 16.88 -9.52
N LEU A 21 -30.93 17.36 -10.66
CA LEU A 21 -29.76 16.83 -11.35
C LEU A 21 -28.49 17.02 -10.52
N MET A 22 -28.28 18.21 -9.92
CA MET A 22 -27.14 18.45 -9.05
C MET A 22 -27.10 17.50 -7.85
N ARG A 23 -28.22 17.27 -7.19
CA ARG A 23 -28.31 16.31 -6.09
C ARG A 23 -28.01 14.87 -6.52
N GLY A 24 -28.37 14.49 -7.74
CA GLY A 24 -28.02 13.20 -8.31
C GLY A 24 -26.52 13.07 -8.56
N LEU A 25 -25.91 14.13 -9.07
CA LEU A 25 -24.48 14.19 -9.34
C LEU A 25 -23.66 14.16 -8.04
N ASP A 26 -24.09 14.92 -7.02
CA ASP A 26 -23.44 14.93 -5.71
C ASP A 26 -23.46 13.55 -5.04
N ARG A 27 -24.56 12.80 -5.16
CA ARG A 27 -24.62 11.41 -4.67
C ARG A 27 -23.67 10.49 -5.42
N PHE A 28 -23.66 10.59 -6.73
CA PHE A 28 -22.77 9.77 -7.58
C PHE A 28 -21.29 10.04 -7.27
N LEU A 29 -20.92 11.32 -7.09
CA LEU A 29 -19.56 11.71 -6.71
C LEU A 29 -19.21 11.25 -5.29
N ALA A 30 -20.17 11.32 -4.35
CA ALA A 30 -19.97 10.87 -2.98
C ALA A 30 -19.80 9.35 -2.90
N ASP A 31 -20.58 8.58 -3.65
CA ASP A 31 -20.48 7.11 -3.71
C ASP A 31 -19.17 6.68 -4.36
N ASN A 32 -18.80 7.29 -5.48
CA ASN A 32 -17.51 7.04 -6.15
C ASN A 32 -16.31 7.38 -5.23
N SER A 33 -16.41 8.49 -4.49
CA SER A 33 -15.36 8.87 -3.53
C SER A 33 -15.27 7.91 -2.35
N ARG A 34 -16.38 7.30 -1.93
CA ARG A 34 -16.39 6.27 -0.88
C ARG A 34 -15.80 4.96 -1.38
N GLU A 35 -16.13 4.52 -2.60
CA GLU A 35 -15.54 3.32 -3.20
C GLU A 35 -14.03 3.47 -3.42
N ILE A 36 -13.56 4.63 -3.88
CA ILE A 36 -12.13 4.90 -4.04
C ILE A 36 -11.44 4.88 -2.68
N ARG A 37 -12.01 5.55 -1.66
CA ARG A 37 -11.46 5.53 -0.29
C ARG A 37 -11.48 4.13 0.33
N GLN A 38 -12.49 3.31 0.07
CA GLN A 38 -12.53 1.93 0.55
C GLN A 38 -11.47 1.08 -0.12
N ARG A 39 -11.27 1.19 -1.43
CA ARG A 39 -10.18 0.51 -2.16
C ARG A 39 -8.81 0.95 -1.66
N GLU A 40 -8.57 2.24 -1.48
CA GLU A 40 -7.32 2.76 -0.89
C GLU A 40 -7.12 2.28 0.57
N THR A 41 -8.21 2.04 1.32
CA THR A 41 -8.14 1.56 2.71
C THR A 41 -7.89 0.05 2.79
N GLU A 42 -8.18 -0.71 1.74
CA GLU A 42 -7.95 -2.16 1.66
C GLU A 42 -6.65 -2.53 0.95
N GLN A 43 -6.00 -1.58 0.29
CA GLN A 43 -4.78 -1.84 -0.46
C GLN A 43 -3.61 -2.15 0.49
N GLU A 44 -3.09 -3.36 0.36
CA GLU A 44 -1.90 -3.80 1.08
C GLU A 44 -0.63 -3.35 0.35
N TYR A 45 0.38 -2.98 1.13
CA TYR A 45 1.65 -2.53 0.60
C TYR A 45 2.78 -3.47 0.99
N ALA A 46 3.73 -3.64 0.08
CA ALA A 46 5.03 -4.21 0.35
C ALA A 46 6.10 -3.12 0.19
N VAL A 47 6.89 -2.90 1.21
CA VAL A 47 8.00 -1.94 1.17
C VAL A 47 9.29 -2.70 0.94
N ILE A 48 10.02 -2.31 -0.11
CA ILE A 48 11.32 -2.88 -0.46
C ILE A 48 12.38 -1.82 -0.17
N PHE A 49 13.24 -2.12 0.78
CA PHE A 49 14.38 -1.27 1.15
C PHE A 49 15.67 -1.79 0.54
N GLY A 50 16.37 -0.97 -0.24
CA GLY A 50 17.62 -1.38 -0.87
C GLY A 50 18.24 -0.32 -1.75
N ILE A 51 19.38 -0.64 -2.36
CA ILE A 51 20.11 0.26 -3.26
C ILE A 51 19.61 0.14 -4.71
N ARG A 52 19.08 -1.02 -5.09
CA ARG A 52 18.63 -1.31 -6.45
C ARG A 52 17.20 -1.80 -6.43
N GLN A 53 16.42 -1.36 -7.42
CA GLN A 53 15.11 -1.92 -7.68
C GLN A 53 15.20 -3.41 -8.03
N GLU A 54 14.33 -4.20 -7.42
CA GLU A 54 14.21 -5.64 -7.63
C GLU A 54 12.99 -5.92 -8.50
N ALA A 55 13.18 -5.83 -9.82
CA ALA A 55 12.08 -6.00 -10.77
C ALA A 55 11.35 -7.35 -10.66
N GLU A 56 12.03 -8.41 -10.25
CA GLU A 56 11.42 -9.73 -10.04
C GLU A 56 10.53 -9.71 -8.79
N LEU A 57 11.02 -9.14 -7.70
CA LEU A 57 10.28 -9.01 -6.45
C LEU A 57 9.04 -8.13 -6.62
N GLU A 58 9.17 -7.02 -7.35
CA GLU A 58 8.05 -6.15 -7.69
C GLU A 58 6.97 -6.89 -8.48
N LYS A 59 7.36 -7.67 -9.50
CA LYS A 59 6.43 -8.48 -10.31
C LYS A 59 5.70 -9.52 -9.47
N TRP A 60 6.37 -10.19 -8.54
CA TRP A 60 5.74 -11.20 -7.68
C TRP A 60 4.70 -10.58 -6.75
N PHE A 61 5.00 -9.43 -6.14
CA PHE A 61 4.03 -8.71 -5.32
C PHE A 61 2.86 -8.17 -6.15
N GLU A 62 3.13 -7.65 -7.34
CA GLU A 62 2.11 -7.16 -8.26
C GLU A 62 1.16 -8.28 -8.71
N ALA A 63 1.70 -9.46 -9.03
CA ALA A 63 0.92 -10.66 -9.33
C ALA A 63 0.03 -11.10 -8.15
N ALA A 64 0.52 -10.94 -6.93
CA ALA A 64 -0.24 -11.18 -5.70
C ALA A 64 -1.25 -10.06 -5.34
N GLY A 65 -1.37 -9.01 -6.16
CA GLY A 65 -2.25 -7.88 -5.92
C GLY A 65 -1.77 -6.91 -4.82
N ILE A 66 -0.48 -6.97 -4.47
CA ILE A 66 0.13 -6.14 -3.44
C ILE A 66 0.92 -5.01 -4.12
N GLN A 67 0.64 -3.77 -3.74
CA GLN A 67 1.36 -2.63 -4.28
C GLN A 67 2.75 -2.53 -3.66
N THR A 68 3.78 -2.35 -4.49
CA THR A 68 5.16 -2.20 -4.03
C THR A 68 5.59 -0.74 -3.94
N VAL A 69 6.37 -0.44 -2.91
CA VAL A 69 7.05 0.85 -2.73
C VAL A 69 8.52 0.58 -2.49
N PHE A 70 9.37 1.16 -3.32
CA PHE A 70 10.82 1.06 -3.19
C PHE A 70 11.39 2.28 -2.48
N ILE A 71 12.23 2.05 -1.47
CA ILE A 71 12.89 3.10 -0.71
C ILE A 71 14.39 2.84 -0.60
N THR A 72 15.18 3.90 -0.63
CA THR A 72 16.64 3.87 -0.47
C THR A 72 17.09 4.36 0.89
N ASP A 73 16.27 5.16 1.54
CA ASP A 73 16.56 5.78 2.83
C ASP A 73 15.67 5.23 3.94
N VAL A 74 16.18 5.24 5.16
CA VAL A 74 15.43 4.82 6.34
C VAL A 74 14.41 5.89 6.72
N HIS A 75 13.24 5.81 6.13
CA HIS A 75 12.12 6.68 6.46
C HIS A 75 10.79 5.92 6.40
N MET A 76 9.73 6.55 6.85
CA MET A 76 8.37 6.04 6.78
C MET A 76 7.41 7.15 6.39
N GLU A 77 6.61 6.91 5.39
CA GLU A 77 5.55 7.84 5.00
C GLU A 77 4.30 7.64 5.88
N LYS A 78 3.65 8.75 6.24
CA LYS A 78 2.46 8.71 7.10
C LYS A 78 1.28 7.97 6.47
N GLU A 79 1.30 7.81 5.15
CA GLU A 79 0.25 7.16 4.37
C GLU A 79 0.35 5.64 4.38
N TRP A 80 1.48 5.06 4.75
CA TRP A 80 1.70 3.61 4.80
C TRP A 80 1.08 2.96 6.03
N LYS A 81 -0.23 3.04 6.15
CA LYS A 81 -0.95 2.49 7.32
C LYS A 81 -1.10 0.97 7.29
N LYS A 82 -0.98 0.35 6.11
CA LYS A 82 -1.19 -1.10 5.90
C LYS A 82 -0.02 -1.75 5.16
N VAL A 83 1.17 -1.56 5.66
CA VAL A 83 2.32 -2.30 5.15
C VAL A 83 2.24 -3.73 5.65
N ARG A 84 2.09 -4.68 4.73
CA ARG A 84 2.04 -6.11 5.02
C ARG A 84 3.43 -6.72 5.08
N TYR A 85 4.27 -6.36 4.12
CA TYR A 85 5.62 -6.88 3.99
C TYR A 85 6.67 -5.78 3.98
N LEU A 86 7.74 -5.99 4.71
CA LEU A 86 8.99 -5.21 4.60
C LEU A 86 10.10 -6.16 4.18
N VAL A 87 10.76 -5.85 3.07
CA VAL A 87 11.89 -6.61 2.55
C VAL A 87 13.13 -5.72 2.55
N ALA A 88 14.06 -5.95 3.48
CA ALA A 88 15.27 -5.16 3.61
C ALA A 88 16.46 -5.86 2.94
N LEU A 89 16.93 -5.27 1.84
CA LEU A 89 17.99 -5.77 0.95
C LEU A 89 19.22 -4.85 0.94
N GLY A 90 19.36 -3.95 1.93
CA GLY A 90 20.48 -3.02 2.02
C GLY A 90 21.81 -3.72 2.27
N GLU A 91 22.89 -3.10 1.81
CA GLU A 91 24.26 -3.58 2.06
C GLU A 91 24.74 -3.30 3.48
N SER A 92 24.13 -2.33 4.17
CA SER A 92 24.44 -1.95 5.55
C SER A 92 23.50 -2.63 6.53
N ASP A 93 24.04 -3.42 7.46
CA ASP A 93 23.25 -4.00 8.54
C ASP A 93 22.66 -2.95 9.48
N VAL A 94 23.33 -1.80 9.63
CA VAL A 94 22.82 -0.68 10.45
C VAL A 94 21.54 -0.12 9.85
N ASP A 95 21.49 0.07 8.54
CA ASP A 95 20.33 0.60 7.84
C ASP A 95 19.20 -0.44 7.80
N ASN A 96 19.55 -1.70 7.51
CA ASN A 96 18.59 -2.81 7.55
C ASN A 96 17.95 -2.95 8.94
N LEU A 97 18.72 -2.92 10.01
CA LEU A 97 18.20 -2.97 11.38
C LEU A 97 17.38 -1.74 11.73
N SER A 98 17.80 -0.56 11.27
CA SER A 98 17.09 0.69 11.54
C SER A 98 15.71 0.67 10.91
N ILE A 99 15.58 0.25 9.65
CA ILE A 99 14.29 0.15 8.97
C ILE A 99 13.42 -0.95 9.59
N CYS A 100 13.97 -2.11 9.93
CA CYS A 100 13.26 -3.19 10.63
C CYS A 100 12.67 -2.72 11.97
N ASN A 101 13.47 -2.02 12.79
CA ASN A 101 13.04 -1.48 14.07
C ASN A 101 11.95 -0.39 13.91
N LEU A 102 12.09 0.47 12.90
CA LEU A 102 11.12 1.50 12.59
C LEU A 102 9.75 0.87 12.26
N PHE A 103 9.72 -0.11 11.36
CA PHE A 103 8.49 -0.80 10.99
C PHE A 103 7.91 -1.62 12.14
N ARG A 104 8.74 -2.25 12.95
CA ARG A 104 8.26 -3.01 14.12
C ARG A 104 7.52 -2.13 15.13
N LYS A 105 7.98 -0.88 15.31
CA LYS A 105 7.34 0.08 16.23
C LYS A 105 6.08 0.71 15.65
N THR A 106 6.09 1.02 14.35
CA THR A 106 5.00 1.77 13.70
C THR A 106 3.92 0.88 13.10
N CYS A 107 4.33 -0.29 12.56
CA CYS A 107 3.45 -1.26 11.93
C CYS A 107 3.70 -2.66 12.51
N PRO A 108 3.24 -2.97 13.72
CA PRO A 108 3.58 -4.22 14.42
C PRO A 108 3.07 -5.50 13.73
N LYS A 109 2.13 -5.38 12.80
CA LYS A 109 1.59 -6.50 12.02
C LYS A 109 2.39 -6.79 10.74
N THR A 110 3.33 -5.93 10.37
CA THR A 110 4.18 -6.11 9.18
C THR A 110 5.06 -7.34 9.34
N GLU A 111 5.07 -8.20 8.34
CA GLU A 111 6.04 -9.28 8.22
C GLU A 111 7.36 -8.73 7.69
N ILE A 112 8.44 -8.92 8.42
CA ILE A 112 9.74 -8.31 8.14
C ILE A 112 10.72 -9.40 7.70
N TYR A 113 11.29 -9.22 6.53
CA TYR A 113 12.31 -10.07 5.93
C TYR A 113 13.55 -9.25 5.65
N SER A 114 14.72 -9.70 6.10
CA SER A 114 15.94 -8.92 5.96
C SER A 114 17.16 -9.78 5.66
N ILE A 115 18.06 -9.25 4.86
CA ILE A 115 19.42 -9.74 4.73
C ILE A 115 20.20 -9.30 5.97
N CYS A 116 21.01 -10.23 6.49
CA CYS A 116 21.97 -9.99 7.56
C CYS A 116 23.36 -10.30 7.01
N ASN A 117 24.17 -9.26 6.81
CA ASN A 117 25.51 -9.41 6.24
C ASN A 117 26.49 -9.99 7.30
N GLU A 118 26.33 -9.59 8.56
CA GLU A 118 27.14 -10.09 9.67
C GLU A 118 26.36 -11.06 10.55
N LYS A 119 26.74 -12.33 10.56
CA LYS A 119 26.05 -13.39 11.34
C LYS A 119 25.94 -13.07 12.84
N ALA A 120 26.89 -12.31 13.37
CA ALA A 120 26.89 -11.87 14.77
C ALA A 120 25.65 -11.00 15.12
N LEU A 121 25.10 -10.29 14.16
CA LEU A 121 23.95 -9.40 14.34
C LEU A 121 22.59 -10.12 14.28
N LYS A 122 22.56 -11.40 13.96
CA LYS A 122 21.33 -12.21 13.86
C LYS A 122 20.38 -12.03 15.05
N LYS A 123 20.92 -11.95 16.26
CA LYS A 123 20.12 -11.78 17.47
C LYS A 123 19.37 -10.46 17.48
N LEU A 124 20.00 -9.38 17.00
CA LEU A 124 19.36 -8.05 16.90
C LEU A 124 18.22 -8.03 15.88
N TYR A 125 18.41 -8.67 14.73
CA TYR A 125 17.34 -8.82 13.73
C TYR A 125 16.14 -9.59 14.28
N ARG A 126 16.37 -10.68 15.01
CA ARG A 126 15.31 -11.44 15.66
C ARG A 126 14.57 -10.60 16.71
N GLN A 127 15.28 -9.77 17.47
CA GLN A 127 14.68 -8.84 18.44
C GLN A 127 13.80 -7.78 17.73
N ALA A 128 14.21 -7.35 16.53
CA ALA A 128 13.40 -6.49 15.68
C ALA A 128 12.23 -7.24 15.03
N GLY A 129 12.09 -8.55 15.24
CA GLY A 129 11.02 -9.37 14.69
C GLY A 129 11.20 -9.70 13.21
N ALA A 130 12.42 -9.63 12.70
CA ALA A 130 12.76 -9.93 11.31
C ALA A 130 13.10 -11.41 11.10
N SER A 131 12.60 -11.97 10.00
CA SER A 131 13.10 -13.23 9.43
C SER A 131 14.40 -12.94 8.70
N VAL A 132 15.45 -13.66 9.07
CA VAL A 132 16.83 -13.35 8.70
C VAL A 132 17.34 -14.31 7.63
N PHE A 133 17.92 -13.74 6.59
CA PHE A 133 18.60 -14.46 5.49
C PHE A 133 20.02 -13.94 5.35
N TYR A 134 20.93 -14.82 4.99
CA TYR A 134 22.35 -14.47 4.81
C TYR A 134 22.72 -14.30 3.33
N ASN A 135 21.84 -14.74 2.46
CA ASN A 135 22.01 -14.69 1.02
C ASN A 135 20.75 -14.05 0.39
N ARG A 136 20.97 -13.13 -0.56
CA ARG A 136 19.93 -12.47 -1.31
C ARG A 136 19.06 -13.46 -2.08
N GLU A 137 19.66 -14.44 -2.71
CA GLU A 137 18.96 -15.46 -3.49
C GLU A 137 18.00 -16.28 -2.62
N GLU A 138 18.43 -16.65 -1.41
CA GLU A 138 17.59 -17.38 -0.45
C GLU A 138 16.38 -16.53 -0.02
N LEU A 139 16.59 -15.25 0.22
CA LEU A 139 15.50 -14.32 0.56
C LEU A 139 14.52 -14.19 -0.61
N LEU A 140 15.01 -13.99 -1.84
CA LEU A 140 14.17 -13.86 -3.02
C LEU A 140 13.35 -15.12 -3.28
N GLN A 141 13.93 -16.31 -3.18
CA GLN A 141 13.21 -17.58 -3.28
C GLN A 141 12.11 -17.70 -2.21
N ARG A 142 12.39 -17.25 -0.99
CA ARG A 142 11.38 -17.25 0.06
C ARG A 142 10.23 -16.29 -0.25
N MET A 143 10.53 -15.12 -0.80
CA MET A 143 9.51 -14.13 -1.18
C MET A 143 8.65 -14.64 -2.34
N GLU A 144 9.24 -15.29 -3.33
CA GLU A 144 8.51 -15.95 -4.42
C GLU A 144 7.48 -16.96 -3.88
N LEU A 145 7.89 -17.83 -2.96
CA LEU A 145 6.98 -18.79 -2.35
C LEU A 145 5.83 -18.12 -1.57
N ILE A 146 6.11 -17.08 -0.81
CA ILE A 146 5.09 -16.36 -0.03
C ILE A 146 4.08 -15.68 -0.94
N THR A 147 4.54 -15.05 -2.03
CA THR A 147 3.65 -14.40 -2.98
C THR A 147 2.79 -15.40 -3.74
N LEU A 148 3.33 -16.56 -4.10
CA LEU A 148 2.56 -17.65 -4.71
C LEU A 148 1.50 -18.22 -3.75
N GLU A 149 1.84 -18.43 -2.48
CA GLU A 149 0.88 -18.85 -1.45
C GLU A 149 -0.25 -17.84 -1.28
N HIS A 150 0.06 -16.55 -1.37
CA HIS A 150 -0.92 -15.48 -1.27
C HIS A 150 -1.86 -15.46 -2.49
N GLU A 151 -1.33 -15.61 -3.69
CA GLU A 151 -2.10 -15.68 -4.93
C GLU A 151 -3.09 -16.86 -4.93
N VAL A 152 -2.64 -18.04 -4.51
CA VAL A 152 -3.49 -19.24 -4.41
C VAL A 152 -4.54 -19.10 -3.31
N GLY A 153 -4.22 -18.46 -2.18
CA GLY A 153 -5.16 -18.22 -1.08
C GLY A 153 -6.23 -17.17 -1.38
N ALA A 154 -5.99 -16.28 -2.33
CA ALA A 154 -6.93 -15.24 -2.76
C ALA A 154 -7.89 -15.72 -3.87
N ALA A 155 -7.59 -16.84 -4.50
CA ALA A 155 -8.45 -17.47 -5.50
C ALA A 155 -9.46 -18.41 -4.84
#